data_dd1e27d0ff5b36e3f62c0bf94563aafe
#
_entry.id   dd1e27d0ff5b36e3f62c0bf94563aafe
#
_cell.length_a   1.000
_cell.length_b   1.000
_cell.length_c   1.000
_cell.angle_alpha   90.00
_cell.angle_beta   90.00
_cell.angle_gamma   90.00
#
_symmetry.space_group_name_H-M   'P 1'
#
loop_
_entity.id
_entity.type
_entity.pdbx_description
1 polymer ?
#
loop_
_entity_poly.entity_id
_entity_poly.type
_entity_poly.pdbx_seq_one_letter_code
_entity_poly.pdbx_strand_id
1 'polypeptide(L)'
;MHGAATGKYMIRYCIAFLFIVVFIYFAANYYYKFLIEKKKIISFFKLSLIILLACYLYDTLLFYSFPSLLSKQYNTLPAMYFNSTLNMTFLLGICFLVAYITNLREEQKQRKILEAQKMQLEVEKSQANLNFLKAQINPHFLHNTLNFLYAKSLPYSPELSEGILTLSDIMRYALSEGNAKEGKAPLKDEIEHVRNVIKINQLRFGNNLNVNFEVTGVITEAVIISFVLITLVENAFKHGDLKTQEYPIDIKLNVNGNKLYFYCRNKKKTGSKELSTGVGLENIKKRLDLAYGDKYTFNVKEEAEFYTTELIIDQL
;
A
#
# COMPACT_ATOMS: atom_id res chain seq x y z
N MET A 1 20.60 64.94 -17.79
CA MET A 1 21.29 63.99 -18.70
C MET A 1 21.85 62.73 -18.03
N HIS A 2 21.88 62.61 -16.67
CA HIS A 2 22.42 61.40 -15.99
C HIS A 2 21.50 60.15 -16.04
N GLY A 3 20.16 60.34 -16.12
CA GLY A 3 19.23 59.18 -16.09
C GLY A 3 19.20 58.33 -17.38
N ALA A 4 19.47 58.90 -18.54
CA ALA A 4 19.47 58.16 -19.81
C ALA A 4 20.71 57.23 -19.99
N ALA A 5 21.82 57.61 -19.36
CA ALA A 5 23.05 56.82 -19.39
C ALA A 5 22.91 55.57 -18.48
N THR A 6 22.34 55.70 -17.29
CA THR A 6 22.07 54.58 -16.35
C THR A 6 21.10 53.55 -16.94
N GLY A 7 20.05 53.96 -17.65
CA GLY A 7 19.09 53.05 -18.29
C GLY A 7 19.75 52.22 -19.39
N LYS A 8 20.64 52.77 -20.20
CA LYS A 8 21.38 52.02 -21.25
C LYS A 8 22.34 50.97 -20.66
N TYR A 9 22.98 51.26 -19.53
CA TYR A 9 23.82 50.28 -18.83
C TYR A 9 23.01 49.14 -18.23
N MET A 10 21.85 49.45 -17.60
CA MET A 10 20.98 48.40 -17.08
C MET A 10 20.46 47.45 -18.15
N ILE A 11 20.03 47.97 -19.29
CA ILE A 11 19.57 47.12 -20.42
C ILE A 11 20.69 46.21 -20.91
N ARG A 12 21.92 46.69 -21.01
CA ARG A 12 23.08 45.86 -21.40
C ARG A 12 23.35 44.73 -20.41
N TYR A 13 23.31 45.02 -19.11
CA TYR A 13 23.49 43.98 -18.07
C TYR A 13 22.35 42.96 -18.08
N CYS A 14 21.13 43.37 -18.31
CA CYS A 14 19.99 42.44 -18.44
C CYS A 14 20.14 41.51 -19.67
N ILE A 15 20.57 42.05 -20.81
CA ILE A 15 20.81 41.26 -22.04
C ILE A 15 21.97 40.27 -21.82
N ALA A 16 23.08 40.73 -21.22
CA ALA A 16 24.21 39.85 -20.91
C ALA A 16 23.81 38.72 -19.92
N PHE A 17 23.06 39.07 -18.89
CA PHE A 17 22.54 38.09 -17.94
C PHE A 17 21.64 37.05 -18.60
N LEU A 18 20.69 37.49 -19.44
CA LEU A 18 19.81 36.60 -20.19
C LEU A 18 20.62 35.64 -21.09
N PHE A 19 21.64 36.20 -21.80
CA PHE A 19 22.50 35.37 -22.63
C PHE A 19 23.27 34.32 -21.83
N ILE A 20 23.79 34.67 -20.65
CA ILE A 20 24.46 33.71 -19.75
C ILE A 20 23.51 32.61 -19.29
N VAL A 21 22.29 32.95 -18.89
CA VAL A 21 21.30 31.97 -18.47
C VAL A 21 20.93 30.98 -19.58
N VAL A 22 20.69 31.52 -20.80
CA VAL A 22 20.41 30.69 -21.99
C VAL A 22 21.59 29.79 -22.32
N PHE A 23 22.80 30.34 -22.28
CA PHE A 23 24.04 29.58 -22.53
C PHE A 23 24.22 28.46 -21.51
N ILE A 24 24.04 28.73 -20.22
CA ILE A 24 24.14 27.72 -19.17
C ILE A 24 23.11 26.61 -19.40
N TYR A 25 21.88 26.95 -19.75
CA TYR A 25 20.82 25.97 -20.03
C TYR A 25 21.22 25.04 -21.20
N PHE A 26 21.64 25.60 -22.33
CA PHE A 26 22.05 24.78 -23.48
C PHE A 26 23.33 23.99 -23.22
N ALA A 27 24.30 24.57 -22.54
CA ALA A 27 25.54 23.89 -22.18
C ALA A 27 25.27 22.74 -21.19
N ALA A 28 24.48 22.96 -20.15
CA ALA A 28 24.13 21.93 -19.19
C ALA A 28 23.41 20.74 -19.83
N ASN A 29 22.43 21.00 -20.72
CA ASN A 29 21.77 19.96 -21.49
C ASN A 29 22.70 19.20 -22.42
N TYR A 30 23.63 19.91 -23.06
CA TYR A 30 24.65 19.32 -23.94
C TYR A 30 25.61 18.44 -23.14
N TYR A 31 26.08 18.90 -21.97
CA TYR A 31 26.92 18.13 -21.05
C TYR A 31 26.23 16.89 -20.54
N TYR A 32 24.94 17.00 -20.13
CA TYR A 32 24.15 15.88 -19.75
C TYR A 32 24.10 14.81 -20.83
N LYS A 33 23.73 15.19 -22.04
CA LYS A 33 23.57 14.28 -23.16
C LYS A 33 24.87 13.58 -23.59
N PHE A 34 25.98 14.28 -23.63
CA PHE A 34 27.23 13.71 -24.15
C PHE A 34 28.13 13.11 -23.10
N LEU A 35 28.19 13.69 -21.92
CA LEU A 35 29.05 13.19 -20.84
C LEU A 35 28.38 12.07 -20.05
N ILE A 36 27.15 12.24 -19.69
CA ILE A 36 26.43 11.35 -18.75
C ILE A 36 25.70 10.27 -19.54
N GLU A 37 24.80 10.63 -20.45
CA GLU A 37 23.95 9.68 -21.17
C GLU A 37 24.74 8.84 -22.19
N LYS A 38 25.51 9.51 -23.08
CA LYS A 38 26.23 8.84 -24.17
C LYS A 38 27.68 8.46 -23.86
N LYS A 39 28.21 8.89 -22.71
CA LYS A 39 29.62 8.69 -22.30
C LYS A 39 30.66 9.06 -23.37
N LYS A 40 30.37 10.06 -24.19
CA LYS A 40 31.26 10.53 -25.28
C LYS A 40 32.21 11.62 -24.78
N ILE A 41 33.13 11.26 -23.90
CA ILE A 41 34.08 12.16 -23.24
C ILE A 41 34.92 12.96 -24.28
N ILE A 42 35.35 12.32 -25.36
CA ILE A 42 36.16 12.97 -26.42
C ILE A 42 35.37 14.11 -27.08
N SER A 43 34.09 13.92 -27.37
CA SER A 43 33.21 14.95 -27.95
C SER A 43 33.00 16.13 -27.01
N PHE A 44 32.95 15.88 -25.73
CA PHE A 44 32.89 16.89 -24.68
C PHE A 44 34.14 17.78 -24.69
N PHE A 45 35.35 17.21 -24.67
CA PHE A 45 36.58 17.97 -24.69
C PHE A 45 36.78 18.74 -26.00
N LYS A 46 36.44 18.15 -27.15
CA LYS A 46 36.50 18.85 -28.45
C LYS A 46 35.63 20.10 -28.46
N LEU A 47 34.38 20.01 -27.99
CA LEU A 47 33.50 21.18 -27.96
C LEU A 47 33.99 22.23 -26.98
N SER A 48 34.42 21.83 -25.78
CA SER A 48 34.98 22.77 -24.79
C SER A 48 36.16 23.51 -25.31
N LEU A 49 37.04 22.84 -26.07
CA LEU A 49 38.18 23.47 -26.75
C LEU A 49 37.75 24.47 -27.84
N ILE A 50 36.76 24.10 -28.66
CA ILE A 50 36.24 25.01 -29.72
C ILE A 50 35.63 26.26 -29.08
N ILE A 51 34.86 26.14 -28.00
CA ILE A 51 34.29 27.30 -27.30
C ILE A 51 35.40 28.19 -26.74
N LEU A 52 36.43 27.62 -26.13
CA LEU A 52 37.59 28.37 -25.59
C LEU A 52 38.30 29.15 -26.67
N LEU A 53 38.56 28.51 -27.81
CA LEU A 53 39.19 29.16 -28.97
C LEU A 53 38.32 30.30 -29.52
N ALA A 54 37.02 30.12 -29.61
CA ALA A 54 36.07 31.15 -30.02
C ALA A 54 36.08 32.35 -29.05
N CYS A 55 36.13 32.10 -27.72
CA CYS A 55 36.26 33.16 -26.72
C CYS A 55 37.57 33.95 -26.90
N TYR A 56 38.69 33.27 -27.13
CA TYR A 56 39.98 33.97 -27.37
C TYR A 56 39.98 34.80 -28.66
N LEU A 57 39.36 34.28 -29.71
CA LEU A 57 39.21 35.06 -30.95
C LEU A 57 38.36 36.31 -30.73
N TYR A 58 37.24 36.15 -29.99
CA TYR A 58 36.39 37.28 -29.64
C TYR A 58 37.13 38.33 -28.77
N ASP A 59 37.89 37.89 -27.76
CA ASP A 59 38.69 38.74 -26.90
C ASP A 59 39.75 39.53 -27.71
N THR A 60 40.42 38.85 -28.67
CA THR A 60 41.39 39.45 -29.57
C THR A 60 40.76 40.54 -30.42
N LEU A 61 39.61 40.23 -31.04
CA LEU A 61 38.87 41.19 -31.85
C LEU A 61 38.44 42.41 -31.04
N LEU A 62 37.94 42.22 -29.85
CA LEU A 62 37.56 43.31 -28.95
C LEU A 62 38.75 44.18 -28.53
N PHE A 63 39.88 43.58 -28.19
CA PHE A 63 41.07 44.28 -27.75
C PHE A 63 41.61 45.22 -28.82
N TYR A 64 41.63 44.78 -30.06
CA TYR A 64 42.13 45.61 -31.20
C TYR A 64 41.08 46.59 -31.74
N SER A 65 39.80 46.28 -31.69
CA SER A 65 38.74 47.15 -32.22
C SER A 65 38.33 48.28 -31.25
N PHE A 66 38.48 48.06 -29.92
CA PHE A 66 38.05 49.01 -28.91
C PHE A 66 39.07 49.25 -27.78
N PRO A 67 40.32 49.69 -28.16
CA PRO A 67 41.39 49.81 -27.18
C PRO A 67 41.11 50.85 -26.08
N SER A 68 40.34 51.87 -26.32
CA SER A 68 40.01 52.93 -25.34
C SER A 68 39.01 52.45 -24.27
N LEU A 69 38.22 51.42 -24.55
CA LEU A 69 37.26 50.84 -23.63
C LEU A 69 37.91 49.78 -22.72
N LEU A 70 38.86 49.01 -23.24
CA LEU A 70 39.48 47.86 -22.59
C LEU A 70 40.76 48.21 -21.84
N SER A 71 41.49 49.28 -22.25
CA SER A 71 42.69 49.74 -21.57
C SER A 71 42.48 50.18 -20.11
N LYS A 72 41.25 50.49 -19.74
CA LYS A 72 40.88 50.76 -18.35
C LYS A 72 40.73 49.51 -17.49
N GLN A 73 40.46 48.36 -18.10
CA GLN A 73 40.16 47.10 -17.39
C GLN A 73 41.27 46.06 -17.54
N TYR A 74 41.94 46.02 -18.69
CA TYR A 74 43.03 45.08 -18.99
C TYR A 74 44.20 45.80 -19.64
N ASN A 75 45.36 45.77 -18.96
CA ASN A 75 46.58 46.44 -19.49
C ASN A 75 47.25 45.62 -20.59
N THR A 76 46.99 44.34 -20.70
CA THR A 76 47.62 43.43 -21.68
C THR A 76 46.67 42.36 -22.16
N LEU A 77 46.87 41.87 -23.39
CA LEU A 77 46.13 40.77 -23.98
C LEU A 77 46.19 39.46 -23.17
N PRO A 78 47.36 39.06 -22.59
CA PRO A 78 47.43 37.89 -21.71
C PRO A 78 46.56 37.98 -20.44
N ALA A 79 46.43 39.18 -19.86
CA ALA A 79 45.57 39.38 -18.69
C ALA A 79 44.09 39.20 -19.05
N MET A 80 43.67 39.62 -20.23
CA MET A 80 42.32 39.39 -20.75
C MET A 80 42.04 37.91 -20.96
N TYR A 81 42.94 37.16 -21.59
CA TYR A 81 42.84 35.72 -21.81
C TYR A 81 42.79 34.96 -20.49
N PHE A 82 43.61 35.37 -19.51
CA PHE A 82 43.56 34.74 -18.18
C PHE A 82 42.19 34.89 -17.52
N ASN A 83 41.62 36.10 -17.58
CA ASN A 83 40.28 36.37 -17.03
C ASN A 83 39.18 35.57 -17.77
N SER A 84 39.23 35.52 -19.11
CA SER A 84 38.29 34.74 -19.91
C SER A 84 38.36 33.22 -19.62
N THR A 85 39.57 32.72 -19.44
CA THR A 85 39.80 31.31 -19.06
C THR A 85 39.22 31.02 -17.69
N LEU A 86 39.43 31.91 -16.72
CA LEU A 86 38.89 31.75 -15.35
C LEU A 86 37.34 31.75 -15.36
N ASN A 87 36.74 32.71 -16.07
CA ASN A 87 35.29 32.82 -16.21
C ASN A 87 34.69 31.58 -16.90
N MET A 88 35.37 31.10 -17.97
CA MET A 88 34.96 29.94 -18.73
C MET A 88 35.01 28.65 -17.86
N THR A 89 36.10 28.43 -17.09
CA THR A 89 36.21 27.27 -16.21
C THR A 89 35.16 27.29 -15.12
N PHE A 90 34.86 28.47 -14.57
CA PHE A 90 33.80 28.62 -13.56
C PHE A 90 32.41 28.29 -14.17
N LEU A 91 32.12 28.83 -15.37
CA LEU A 91 30.88 28.57 -16.09
C LEU A 91 30.68 27.07 -16.42
N LEU A 92 31.75 26.43 -16.91
CA LEU A 92 31.77 25.00 -17.20
C LEU A 92 31.54 24.16 -15.92
N GLY A 93 32.12 24.58 -14.79
CA GLY A 93 31.88 23.96 -13.50
C GLY A 93 30.40 24.00 -13.06
N ILE A 94 29.76 25.16 -13.24
CA ILE A 94 28.32 25.30 -12.99
C ILE A 94 27.51 24.39 -13.90
N CYS A 95 27.81 24.38 -15.23
CA CYS A 95 27.12 23.53 -16.18
C CYS A 95 27.25 22.03 -15.80
N PHE A 96 28.45 21.61 -15.41
CA PHE A 96 28.68 20.24 -14.95
C PHE A 96 27.89 19.93 -13.71
N LEU A 97 27.84 20.81 -12.70
CA LEU A 97 27.09 20.62 -11.47
C LEU A 97 25.58 20.47 -11.74
N VAL A 98 25.04 21.35 -12.62
CA VAL A 98 23.62 21.27 -13.01
C VAL A 98 23.33 19.96 -13.73
N ALA A 99 24.18 19.55 -14.67
CA ALA A 99 24.04 18.28 -15.37
C ALA A 99 24.10 17.08 -14.41
N TYR A 100 25.02 17.10 -13.45
CA TYR A 100 25.17 16.05 -12.44
C TYR A 100 23.92 15.94 -11.52
N ILE A 101 23.43 17.10 -11.04
CA ILE A 101 22.21 17.13 -10.20
C ILE A 101 20.99 16.62 -10.98
N THR A 102 20.89 16.98 -12.26
CA THR A 102 19.78 16.51 -13.12
C THR A 102 19.83 15.01 -13.30
N ASN A 103 21.03 14.44 -13.51
CA ASN A 103 21.21 12.99 -13.61
C ASN A 103 20.81 12.27 -12.31
N LEU A 104 21.26 12.77 -11.15
CA LEU A 104 20.89 12.19 -9.86
C LEU A 104 19.38 12.19 -9.63
N ARG A 105 18.70 13.27 -10.02
CA ARG A 105 17.23 13.36 -9.93
C ARG A 105 16.54 12.34 -10.83
N GLU A 106 17.03 12.17 -12.04
CA GLU A 106 16.46 11.20 -12.98
C GLU A 106 16.68 9.76 -12.51
N GLU A 107 17.88 9.42 -12.00
CA GLU A 107 18.14 8.11 -11.39
C GLU A 107 17.25 7.84 -10.19
N GLN A 108 17.05 8.81 -9.30
CA GLN A 108 16.14 8.68 -8.16
C GLN A 108 14.70 8.46 -8.60
N LYS A 109 14.26 9.17 -9.65
CA LYS A 109 12.92 9.00 -10.21
C LYS A 109 12.74 7.59 -10.79
N GLN A 110 13.71 7.11 -11.56
CA GLN A 110 13.69 5.77 -12.14
C GLN A 110 13.66 4.67 -11.04
N ARG A 111 14.47 4.84 -9.98
CA ARG A 111 14.44 3.92 -8.84
C ARG A 111 13.06 3.84 -8.17
N LYS A 112 12.42 5.00 -7.90
CA LYS A 112 11.07 5.05 -7.33
C LYS A 112 10.02 4.36 -8.21
N ILE A 113 10.09 4.56 -9.53
CA ILE A 113 9.19 3.90 -10.48
C ILE A 113 9.41 2.38 -10.44
N LEU A 114 10.68 1.93 -10.45
CA LEU A 114 11.00 0.51 -10.40
C LEU A 114 10.56 -0.16 -9.10
N GLU A 115 10.75 0.52 -7.97
CA GLU A 115 10.29 0.06 -6.66
C GLU A 115 8.75 -0.08 -6.61
N ALA A 116 8.03 0.92 -7.14
CA ALA A 116 6.57 0.87 -7.23
C ALA A 116 6.09 -0.30 -8.12
N GLN A 117 6.73 -0.50 -9.28
CA GLN A 117 6.42 -1.63 -10.17
C GLN A 117 6.71 -2.97 -9.50
N LYS A 118 7.83 -3.09 -8.79
CA LYS A 118 8.19 -4.30 -8.06
C LYS A 118 7.13 -4.62 -6.99
N MET A 119 6.73 -3.61 -6.21
CA MET A 119 5.70 -3.79 -5.19
C MET A 119 4.35 -4.21 -5.79
N GLN A 120 3.95 -3.63 -6.92
CA GLN A 120 2.74 -4.02 -7.64
C GLN A 120 2.81 -5.48 -8.11
N LEU A 121 3.92 -5.89 -8.71
CA LEU A 121 4.12 -7.28 -9.14
C LEU A 121 4.09 -8.28 -7.97
N GLU A 122 4.64 -7.92 -6.80
CA GLU A 122 4.57 -8.75 -5.60
C GLU A 122 3.12 -8.92 -5.11
N VAL A 123 2.31 -7.86 -5.14
CA VAL A 123 0.87 -7.91 -4.81
C VAL A 123 0.13 -8.80 -5.81
N GLU A 124 0.33 -8.59 -7.12
CA GLU A 124 -0.28 -9.41 -8.18
C GLU A 124 0.09 -10.88 -8.06
N LYS A 125 1.38 -11.18 -7.80
CA LYS A 125 1.86 -12.55 -7.56
C LYS A 125 1.20 -13.18 -6.32
N SER A 126 1.09 -12.43 -5.24
CA SER A 126 0.42 -12.90 -4.01
C SER A 126 -1.05 -13.21 -4.27
N GLN A 127 -1.75 -12.33 -4.99
CA GLN A 127 -3.15 -12.54 -5.38
C GLN A 127 -3.32 -13.75 -6.31
N ALA A 128 -2.44 -13.89 -7.29
CA ALA A 128 -2.44 -15.05 -8.20
C ALA A 128 -2.22 -16.37 -7.44
N ASN A 129 -1.29 -16.38 -6.48
CA ASN A 129 -1.04 -17.55 -5.64
C ASN A 129 -2.27 -17.89 -4.77
N LEU A 130 -2.92 -16.89 -4.18
CA LEU A 130 -4.16 -17.12 -3.41
C LEU A 130 -5.28 -17.68 -4.30
N ASN A 131 -5.45 -17.14 -5.50
CA ASN A 131 -6.44 -17.65 -6.46
C ASN A 131 -6.11 -19.07 -6.92
N PHE A 132 -4.83 -19.38 -7.15
CA PHE A 132 -4.37 -20.73 -7.48
C PHE A 132 -4.67 -21.74 -6.35
N LEU A 133 -4.36 -21.38 -5.10
CA LEU A 133 -4.66 -22.21 -3.93
C LEU A 133 -6.17 -22.42 -3.76
N LYS A 134 -6.99 -21.38 -3.95
CA LYS A 134 -8.46 -21.51 -3.96
C LYS A 134 -8.97 -22.42 -5.07
N ALA A 135 -8.40 -22.32 -6.27
CA ALA A 135 -8.78 -23.15 -7.42
C ALA A 135 -8.40 -24.63 -7.25
N GLN A 136 -7.41 -24.97 -6.43
CA GLN A 136 -7.09 -26.37 -6.09
C GLN A 136 -8.22 -27.06 -5.32
N ILE A 137 -9.02 -26.30 -4.59
CA ILE A 137 -10.29 -26.79 -4.03
C ILE A 137 -11.34 -26.53 -5.09
N ASN A 138 -11.73 -27.54 -5.87
CA ASN A 138 -12.80 -27.37 -6.84
C ASN A 138 -14.16 -27.14 -6.12
N PRO A 139 -14.68 -25.90 -6.03
CA PRO A 139 -15.88 -25.61 -5.26
C PRO A 139 -17.11 -26.33 -5.80
N HIS A 140 -17.18 -26.46 -7.12
CA HIS A 140 -18.29 -27.13 -7.79
C HIS A 140 -18.28 -28.65 -7.53
N PHE A 141 -17.12 -29.29 -7.56
CA PHE A 141 -17.01 -30.70 -7.22
C PHE A 141 -17.42 -30.96 -5.76
N LEU A 142 -16.92 -30.14 -4.84
CA LEU A 142 -17.22 -30.25 -3.43
C LEU A 142 -18.73 -30.06 -3.16
N HIS A 143 -19.34 -29.03 -3.74
CA HIS A 143 -20.77 -28.78 -3.63
C HIS A 143 -21.61 -29.93 -4.19
N ASN A 144 -21.30 -30.42 -5.36
CA ASN A 144 -22.00 -31.56 -5.98
C ASN A 144 -21.86 -32.82 -5.14
N THR A 145 -20.68 -33.07 -4.57
CA THR A 145 -20.45 -34.23 -3.71
C THR A 145 -21.26 -34.14 -2.42
N LEU A 146 -21.28 -32.97 -1.78
CA LEU A 146 -22.09 -32.76 -0.57
C LEU A 146 -23.58 -32.88 -0.87
N ASN A 147 -24.09 -32.35 -1.96
CA ASN A 147 -25.48 -32.51 -2.39
C ASN A 147 -25.84 -33.98 -2.68
N PHE A 148 -24.93 -34.74 -3.31
CA PHE A 148 -25.12 -36.16 -3.49
C PHE A 148 -25.20 -36.91 -2.16
N LEU A 149 -24.31 -36.64 -1.22
CA LEU A 149 -24.29 -37.22 0.11
C LEU A 149 -25.56 -36.86 0.88
N TYR A 150 -26.01 -35.58 0.80
CA TYR A 150 -27.26 -35.13 1.36
C TYR A 150 -28.44 -35.96 0.85
N ALA A 151 -28.59 -36.07 -0.48
CA ALA A 151 -29.71 -36.85 -1.05
C ALA A 151 -29.66 -38.32 -0.64
N LYS A 152 -28.46 -38.91 -0.54
CA LYS A 152 -28.29 -40.29 -0.10
C LYS A 152 -28.58 -40.50 1.40
N SER A 153 -28.32 -39.50 2.22
CA SER A 153 -28.53 -39.60 3.69
C SER A 153 -30.01 -39.43 4.13
N LEU A 154 -30.81 -38.76 3.30
CA LEU A 154 -32.24 -38.45 3.59
C LEU A 154 -33.07 -39.66 4.06
N PRO A 155 -32.97 -40.85 3.46
CA PRO A 155 -33.77 -42.00 3.90
C PRO A 155 -33.29 -42.63 5.22
N TYR A 156 -32.06 -42.31 5.66
CA TYR A 156 -31.43 -43.01 6.80
C TYR A 156 -31.37 -42.17 8.06
N SER A 157 -31.10 -40.87 7.94
CA SER A 157 -30.97 -39.99 9.09
C SER A 157 -31.24 -38.54 8.70
N PRO A 158 -32.39 -37.98 9.13
CA PRO A 158 -32.66 -36.54 8.94
C PRO A 158 -31.58 -35.66 9.57
N GLU A 159 -31.04 -36.00 10.71
CA GLU A 159 -29.99 -35.28 11.43
C GLU A 159 -28.67 -35.25 10.62
N LEU A 160 -28.25 -36.42 10.07
CA LEU A 160 -27.09 -36.52 9.22
C LEU A 160 -27.27 -35.68 7.96
N SER A 161 -28.45 -35.72 7.36
CA SER A 161 -28.78 -34.94 6.16
C SER A 161 -28.69 -33.44 6.44
N GLU A 162 -29.24 -32.99 7.57
CA GLU A 162 -29.15 -31.61 8.01
C GLU A 162 -27.70 -31.16 8.25
N GLY A 163 -26.86 -32.03 8.81
CA GLY A 163 -25.44 -31.78 9.01
C GLY A 163 -24.70 -31.62 7.69
N ILE A 164 -24.96 -32.48 6.69
CA ILE A 164 -24.35 -32.41 5.36
C ILE A 164 -24.77 -31.12 4.66
N LEU A 165 -26.04 -30.73 4.72
CA LEU A 165 -26.53 -29.48 4.12
C LEU A 165 -25.88 -28.27 4.78
N THR A 166 -25.85 -28.25 6.12
CA THR A 166 -25.17 -27.15 6.86
C THR A 166 -23.69 -27.04 6.51
N LEU A 167 -22.99 -28.18 6.36
CA LEU A 167 -21.58 -28.17 5.90
C LEU A 167 -21.44 -27.63 4.48
N SER A 168 -22.39 -27.98 3.58
CA SER A 168 -22.42 -27.45 2.21
C SER A 168 -22.56 -25.91 2.20
N ASP A 169 -23.42 -25.36 3.07
CA ASP A 169 -23.60 -23.92 3.19
C ASP A 169 -22.37 -23.20 3.77
N ILE A 170 -21.72 -23.80 4.78
CA ILE A 170 -20.45 -23.30 5.34
C ILE A 170 -19.37 -23.25 4.24
N MET A 171 -19.22 -24.33 3.48
CA MET A 171 -18.21 -24.40 2.42
C MET A 171 -18.51 -23.44 1.25
N ARG A 172 -19.79 -23.30 0.89
CA ARG A 172 -20.21 -22.34 -0.13
C ARG A 172 -19.85 -20.91 0.28
N TYR A 173 -20.13 -20.52 1.51
CA TYR A 173 -19.76 -19.21 2.03
C TYR A 173 -18.24 -19.01 2.02
N ALA A 174 -17.46 -19.98 2.50
CA ALA A 174 -16.00 -19.88 2.57
C ALA A 174 -15.32 -19.78 1.18
N LEU A 175 -15.91 -20.41 0.16
CA LEU A 175 -15.37 -20.47 -1.21
C LEU A 175 -15.99 -19.44 -2.16
N SER A 176 -17.03 -18.69 -1.73
CA SER A 176 -17.71 -17.71 -2.58
C SER A 176 -16.79 -16.54 -2.95
N GLU A 177 -16.81 -16.16 -4.21
CA GLU A 177 -16.07 -14.98 -4.72
C GLU A 177 -16.66 -13.64 -4.24
N GLY A 178 -17.94 -13.64 -3.82
CA GLY A 178 -18.66 -12.44 -3.38
C GLY A 178 -18.09 -11.80 -2.12
N ASN A 179 -17.34 -12.55 -1.31
CA ASN A 179 -16.66 -12.04 -0.13
C ASN A 179 -15.35 -11.28 -0.45
N ALA A 180 -15.00 -11.13 -1.73
CA ALA A 180 -13.70 -10.65 -2.18
C ALA A 180 -13.67 -9.17 -2.60
N LYS A 181 -14.81 -8.50 -2.78
CA LYS A 181 -14.79 -7.05 -3.02
C LYS A 181 -14.44 -6.35 -1.72
N GLU A 182 -13.20 -5.89 -1.62
CA GLU A 182 -12.64 -5.19 -0.45
C GLU A 182 -12.58 -6.01 0.85
N GLY A 183 -12.76 -7.36 0.79
CA GLY A 183 -12.75 -8.21 1.98
C GLY A 183 -13.96 -8.01 2.92
N LYS A 184 -15.05 -7.42 2.42
CA LYS A 184 -16.28 -7.18 3.17
C LYS A 184 -17.41 -8.08 2.67
N ALA A 185 -18.34 -8.43 3.58
CA ALA A 185 -19.52 -9.23 3.31
C ALA A 185 -20.77 -8.59 3.93
N PRO A 186 -21.97 -8.83 3.40
CA PRO A 186 -23.21 -8.47 4.06
C PRO A 186 -23.26 -9.05 5.49
N LEU A 187 -23.60 -8.23 6.46
CA LEU A 187 -23.69 -8.68 7.86
C LEU A 187 -24.68 -9.82 8.05
N LYS A 188 -25.74 -9.83 7.25
CA LYS A 188 -26.73 -10.91 7.20
C LYS A 188 -26.07 -12.27 6.90
N ASP A 189 -25.16 -12.29 5.93
CA ASP A 189 -24.49 -13.52 5.52
C ASP A 189 -23.49 -14.01 6.59
N GLU A 190 -22.79 -13.10 7.26
CA GLU A 190 -21.95 -13.42 8.42
C GLU A 190 -22.75 -14.00 9.59
N ILE A 191 -23.92 -13.44 9.88
CA ILE A 191 -24.82 -13.94 10.93
C ILE A 191 -25.32 -15.35 10.58
N GLU A 192 -25.72 -15.57 9.33
CA GLU A 192 -26.17 -16.89 8.90
C GLU A 192 -25.03 -17.91 8.96
N HIS A 193 -23.83 -17.51 8.60
CA HIS A 193 -22.66 -18.36 8.72
C HIS A 193 -22.34 -18.69 10.19
N VAL A 194 -22.47 -17.75 11.13
CA VAL A 194 -22.36 -18.00 12.57
C VAL A 194 -23.42 -19.02 13.01
N ARG A 195 -24.69 -18.89 12.56
CA ARG A 195 -25.75 -19.88 12.85
C ARG A 195 -25.38 -21.27 12.38
N ASN A 196 -24.86 -21.38 11.16
CA ASN A 196 -24.44 -22.66 10.58
C ASN A 196 -23.30 -23.32 11.38
N VAL A 197 -22.32 -22.51 11.84
CA VAL A 197 -21.25 -23.04 12.69
C VAL A 197 -21.74 -23.46 14.06
N ILE A 198 -22.67 -22.73 14.67
CA ILE A 198 -23.31 -23.16 15.92
C ILE A 198 -24.05 -24.49 15.68
N LYS A 199 -24.82 -24.58 14.60
CA LYS A 199 -25.61 -25.75 14.24
C LYS A 199 -24.76 -27.01 14.03
N ILE A 200 -23.67 -26.91 13.27
CA ILE A 200 -22.77 -28.04 13.04
C ILE A 200 -22.07 -28.49 14.30
N ASN A 201 -21.74 -27.58 15.22
CA ASN A 201 -21.21 -27.93 16.55
C ASN A 201 -22.27 -28.59 17.42
N GLN A 202 -23.53 -28.13 17.40
CA GLN A 202 -24.62 -28.79 18.09
C GLN A 202 -24.75 -30.25 17.64
N LEU A 203 -24.81 -30.50 16.34
CA LEU A 203 -24.88 -31.85 15.78
C LEU A 203 -23.68 -32.72 16.20
N ARG A 204 -22.47 -32.17 16.17
CA ARG A 204 -21.23 -32.86 16.58
C ARG A 204 -21.27 -33.33 18.05
N PHE A 205 -21.94 -32.59 18.91
CA PHE A 205 -22.05 -32.88 20.36
C PHE A 205 -23.42 -33.39 20.76
N GLY A 206 -24.19 -33.97 19.81
CA GLY A 206 -25.47 -34.59 20.07
C GLY A 206 -26.53 -33.62 20.56
N ASN A 207 -26.51 -32.38 20.11
CA ASN A 207 -27.41 -31.28 20.46
C ASN A 207 -27.40 -30.92 21.97
N ASN A 208 -26.31 -31.21 22.67
CA ASN A 208 -26.15 -30.98 24.10
C ASN A 208 -25.34 -29.75 24.48
N LEU A 209 -25.01 -28.89 23.51
CA LEU A 209 -24.27 -27.64 23.78
C LEU A 209 -25.23 -26.57 24.30
N ASN A 210 -24.82 -25.87 25.36
CA ASN A 210 -25.52 -24.70 25.85
C ASN A 210 -24.94 -23.44 25.18
N VAL A 211 -25.62 -22.93 24.14
CA VAL A 211 -25.21 -21.76 23.36
C VAL A 211 -26.39 -20.79 23.24
N ASN A 212 -26.20 -19.59 23.73
CA ASN A 212 -27.14 -18.48 23.54
C ASN A 212 -26.64 -17.59 22.40
N PHE A 213 -27.41 -17.49 21.33
CA PHE A 213 -27.11 -16.58 20.24
C PHE A 213 -28.26 -15.61 20.00
N GLU A 214 -28.07 -14.38 20.40
CA GLU A 214 -29.04 -13.30 20.30
C GLU A 214 -28.61 -12.27 19.28
N VAL A 215 -29.51 -11.92 18.35
CA VAL A 215 -29.29 -10.89 17.31
C VAL A 215 -30.43 -9.90 17.40
N THR A 216 -30.09 -8.62 17.59
CA THR A 216 -31.05 -7.52 17.72
C THR A 216 -30.69 -6.36 16.80
N GLY A 217 -31.71 -5.58 16.40
CA GLY A 217 -31.55 -4.39 15.56
C GLY A 217 -31.83 -4.62 14.07
N VAL A 218 -31.54 -3.61 13.23
CA VAL A 218 -31.84 -3.62 11.79
C VAL A 218 -30.56 -3.96 11.01
N ILE A 219 -30.58 -5.07 10.28
CA ILE A 219 -29.37 -5.67 9.66
C ILE A 219 -29.32 -5.42 8.13
N THR A 220 -30.36 -4.85 7.54
CA THR A 220 -30.72 -4.98 6.11
C THR A 220 -29.65 -4.54 5.11
N GLU A 221 -28.78 -3.56 5.41
CA GLU A 221 -27.76 -3.05 4.47
C GLU A 221 -26.35 -2.99 5.06
N ALA A 222 -26.19 -3.50 6.28
CA ALA A 222 -24.91 -3.47 6.98
C ALA A 222 -23.87 -4.40 6.33
N VAL A 223 -22.65 -3.91 6.18
CA VAL A 223 -21.53 -4.64 5.61
C VAL A 223 -20.39 -4.70 6.63
N ILE A 224 -19.83 -5.87 6.84
CA ILE A 224 -18.71 -6.08 7.78
C ILE A 224 -17.55 -6.78 7.07
N ILE A 225 -16.33 -6.68 7.61
CA ILE A 225 -15.22 -7.52 7.16
C ILE A 225 -15.59 -8.99 7.31
N SER A 226 -15.47 -9.75 6.22
CA SER A 226 -15.80 -11.17 6.19
C SER A 226 -14.97 -11.98 7.20
N PHE A 227 -15.57 -13.03 7.76
CA PHE A 227 -14.98 -13.98 8.70
C PHE A 227 -14.55 -13.41 10.07
N VAL A 228 -14.87 -12.17 10.41
CA VAL A 228 -14.51 -11.61 11.73
C VAL A 228 -15.36 -12.25 12.82
N LEU A 229 -16.69 -12.23 12.67
CA LEU A 229 -17.61 -12.79 13.67
C LEU A 229 -17.39 -14.29 13.85
N ILE A 230 -17.23 -15.00 12.74
CA ILE A 230 -17.03 -16.45 12.77
C ILE A 230 -15.75 -16.84 13.48
N THR A 231 -14.64 -16.11 13.25
CA THR A 231 -13.37 -16.43 13.92
C THR A 231 -13.46 -16.22 15.43
N LEU A 232 -14.22 -15.22 15.89
CA LEU A 232 -14.44 -15.01 17.32
C LEU A 232 -15.30 -16.13 17.93
N VAL A 233 -16.32 -16.58 17.21
CA VAL A 233 -17.19 -17.70 17.64
C VAL A 233 -16.45 -19.02 17.60
N GLU A 234 -15.68 -19.32 16.56
CA GLU A 234 -14.83 -20.51 16.48
C GLU A 234 -13.85 -20.59 17.65
N ASN A 235 -13.24 -19.45 18.03
CA ASN A 235 -12.37 -19.40 19.19
C ASN A 235 -13.11 -19.79 20.48
N ALA A 236 -14.36 -19.37 20.65
CA ALA A 236 -15.17 -19.74 21.80
C ALA A 236 -15.48 -21.26 21.84
N PHE A 237 -15.77 -21.88 20.70
CA PHE A 237 -15.93 -23.33 20.59
C PHE A 237 -14.64 -24.11 20.81
N LYS A 238 -13.52 -23.61 20.27
CA LYS A 238 -12.22 -24.27 20.36
C LYS A 238 -11.62 -24.27 21.75
N HIS A 239 -11.76 -23.15 22.46
CA HIS A 239 -11.14 -22.93 23.76
C HIS A 239 -12.11 -22.95 24.94
N GLY A 240 -13.42 -23.02 24.64
CA GLY A 240 -14.48 -23.09 25.65
C GLY A 240 -14.66 -24.47 26.27
N ASP A 241 -15.13 -24.47 27.48
CA ASP A 241 -15.64 -25.68 28.13
C ASP A 241 -17.07 -25.98 27.63
N LEU A 242 -17.18 -26.90 26.67
CA LEU A 242 -18.42 -27.28 26.02
C LEU A 242 -19.21 -28.34 26.79
N LYS A 243 -18.64 -28.86 27.87
CA LYS A 243 -19.27 -29.96 28.66
C LYS A 243 -20.14 -29.47 29.82
N THR A 244 -19.84 -28.29 30.33
CA THR A 244 -20.52 -27.74 31.50
C THR A 244 -21.74 -26.95 31.05
N GLN A 245 -22.95 -27.54 31.25
CA GLN A 245 -24.21 -26.91 30.87
C GLN A 245 -24.57 -25.65 31.69
N GLU A 246 -23.96 -25.47 32.85
CA GLU A 246 -24.22 -24.34 33.75
C GLU A 246 -23.74 -22.99 33.14
N TYR A 247 -22.73 -23.03 32.28
CA TYR A 247 -22.13 -21.82 31.70
C TYR A 247 -22.24 -21.86 30.18
N PRO A 248 -23.29 -21.23 29.59
CA PRO A 248 -23.46 -21.18 28.14
C PRO A 248 -22.36 -20.40 27.46
N ILE A 249 -22.12 -20.69 26.19
CA ILE A 249 -21.45 -19.74 25.30
C ILE A 249 -22.47 -18.65 24.98
N ASP A 250 -22.22 -17.43 25.47
CA ASP A 250 -23.08 -16.28 25.21
C ASP A 250 -22.58 -15.48 24.06
N ILE A 251 -23.35 -15.35 22.99
CA ILE A 251 -23.05 -14.58 21.78
C ILE A 251 -24.18 -13.56 21.60
N LYS A 252 -23.83 -12.28 21.60
CA LYS A 252 -24.78 -11.19 21.39
C LYS A 252 -24.32 -10.30 20.27
N LEU A 253 -25.20 -9.97 19.34
CA LEU A 253 -24.99 -9.05 18.27
C LEU A 253 -26.11 -8.03 18.26
N ASN A 254 -25.76 -6.75 18.33
CA ASN A 254 -26.72 -5.66 18.26
C ASN A 254 -26.30 -4.67 17.17
N VAL A 255 -27.24 -4.28 16.33
CA VAL A 255 -27.05 -3.24 15.31
C VAL A 255 -28.00 -2.08 15.58
N ASN A 256 -27.43 -0.92 15.88
CA ASN A 256 -28.20 0.29 16.10
C ASN A 256 -27.72 1.39 15.14
N GLY A 257 -28.53 1.67 14.11
CA GLY A 257 -28.14 2.56 13.01
C GLY A 257 -26.89 2.03 12.29
N ASN A 258 -25.82 2.80 12.31
CA ASN A 258 -24.54 2.47 11.66
C ASN A 258 -23.52 1.82 12.62
N LYS A 259 -23.94 1.49 13.84
CA LYS A 259 -23.07 0.95 14.88
C LYS A 259 -23.37 -0.53 15.14
N LEU A 260 -22.33 -1.32 15.18
CA LEU A 260 -22.38 -2.75 15.56
C LEU A 260 -21.74 -2.95 16.92
N TYR A 261 -22.42 -3.71 17.77
CA TYR A 261 -21.87 -4.26 19.00
C TYR A 261 -21.92 -5.79 18.91
N PHE A 262 -20.78 -6.43 19.09
CA PHE A 262 -20.67 -7.89 19.17
C PHE A 262 -19.99 -8.27 20.48
N TYR A 263 -20.55 -9.25 21.15
CA TYR A 263 -20.06 -9.81 22.40
C TYR A 263 -20.06 -11.33 22.31
N CYS A 264 -18.96 -11.95 22.73
CA CYS A 264 -18.88 -13.40 22.85
C CYS A 264 -18.13 -13.77 24.13
N ARG A 265 -18.73 -14.59 24.97
CA ARG A 265 -18.17 -15.06 26.25
C ARG A 265 -18.30 -16.58 26.35
N ASN A 266 -17.23 -17.22 26.79
CA ASN A 266 -17.22 -18.66 27.10
C ASN A 266 -16.43 -18.94 28.38
N LYS A 267 -16.78 -20.02 29.09
CA LYS A 267 -15.96 -20.60 30.15
C LYS A 267 -14.74 -21.27 29.51
N LYS A 268 -13.54 -21.07 30.09
CA LYS A 268 -12.31 -21.66 29.58
C LYS A 268 -12.27 -23.17 29.89
N LYS A 269 -11.82 -23.95 28.91
CA LYS A 269 -11.57 -25.38 29.08
C LYS A 269 -10.45 -25.61 30.07
N THR A 270 -10.69 -26.46 31.08
CA THR A 270 -9.65 -26.90 32.01
C THR A 270 -8.87 -28.06 31.40
N GLY A 271 -7.53 -27.97 31.37
CA GLY A 271 -6.65 -29.00 30.80
C GLY A 271 -5.50 -28.44 29.98
N SER A 272 -4.78 -29.31 29.28
CA SER A 272 -3.66 -28.89 28.41
C SER A 272 -4.15 -27.90 27.35
N LYS A 273 -3.65 -26.66 27.40
CA LYS A 273 -3.92 -25.67 26.33
C LYS A 273 -3.48 -26.26 25.00
N GLU A 274 -4.42 -26.50 24.09
CA GLU A 274 -4.01 -26.64 22.68
C GLU A 274 -3.17 -25.40 22.32
N LEU A 275 -2.00 -25.61 21.74
CA LEU A 275 -1.10 -24.54 21.30
C LEU A 275 -1.88 -23.63 20.36
N SER A 276 -2.46 -22.56 20.90
CA SER A 276 -3.03 -21.51 20.08
C SER A 276 -1.88 -20.62 19.66
N THR A 277 -1.64 -20.52 18.40
CA THR A 277 -0.58 -19.66 17.84
C THR A 277 -0.88 -18.16 18.01
N GLY A 278 -2.04 -17.79 18.56
CA GLY A 278 -2.47 -16.39 18.70
C GLY A 278 -2.71 -15.66 17.37
N VAL A 279 -2.37 -16.29 16.27
CA VAL A 279 -2.40 -15.71 14.91
C VAL A 279 -3.80 -15.27 14.49
N GLY A 280 -4.86 -15.97 14.93
CA GLY A 280 -6.24 -15.66 14.54
C GLY A 280 -6.70 -14.27 15.00
N LEU A 281 -6.51 -13.96 16.29
CA LEU A 281 -6.92 -12.66 16.86
C LEU A 281 -6.04 -11.52 16.37
N GLU A 282 -4.73 -11.75 16.19
CA GLU A 282 -3.82 -10.76 15.62
C GLU A 282 -4.19 -10.41 14.18
N ASN A 283 -4.56 -11.42 13.38
CA ASN A 283 -5.02 -11.20 12.01
C ASN A 283 -6.34 -10.44 11.97
N ILE A 284 -7.29 -10.75 12.87
CA ILE A 284 -8.53 -9.97 13.01
C ILE A 284 -8.20 -8.51 13.29
N LYS A 285 -7.34 -8.24 14.28
CA LYS A 285 -6.96 -6.87 14.65
C LYS A 285 -6.37 -6.11 13.47
N LYS A 286 -5.39 -6.70 12.77
CA LYS A 286 -4.80 -6.09 11.56
C LYS A 286 -5.83 -5.78 10.48
N ARG A 287 -6.80 -6.68 10.27
CA ARG A 287 -7.87 -6.46 9.28
C ARG A 287 -8.84 -5.37 9.70
N LEU A 288 -9.18 -5.28 10.99
CA LEU A 288 -10.01 -4.23 11.57
C LEU A 288 -9.31 -2.87 11.46
N ASP A 289 -8.00 -2.80 11.80
CA ASP A 289 -7.18 -1.59 11.65
C ASP A 289 -7.20 -1.06 10.21
N LEU A 290 -7.01 -1.95 9.23
CA LEU A 290 -7.01 -1.59 7.81
C LEU A 290 -8.36 -1.07 7.29
N ALA A 291 -9.48 -1.64 7.79
CA ALA A 291 -10.78 -1.32 7.23
C ALA A 291 -11.53 -0.22 7.97
N TYR A 292 -11.30 -0.07 9.26
CA TYR A 292 -12.04 0.85 10.12
C TYR A 292 -11.17 1.93 10.76
N GLY A 293 -9.82 1.78 10.76
CA GLY A 293 -8.91 2.75 11.40
C GLY A 293 -9.26 2.93 12.88
N ASP A 294 -9.55 4.18 13.28
CA ASP A 294 -9.92 4.53 14.67
C ASP A 294 -11.43 4.36 14.98
N LYS A 295 -12.22 3.82 14.03
CA LYS A 295 -13.68 3.72 14.17
C LYS A 295 -14.15 2.36 14.70
N TYR A 296 -13.29 1.65 15.39
CA TYR A 296 -13.64 0.40 16.05
C TYR A 296 -12.96 0.27 17.41
N THR A 297 -13.54 -0.56 18.27
CA THR A 297 -12.93 -0.98 19.54
C THR A 297 -12.99 -2.49 19.64
N PHE A 298 -11.84 -3.11 19.86
CA PHE A 298 -11.76 -4.56 20.05
C PHE A 298 -11.08 -4.88 21.38
N ASN A 299 -11.84 -5.43 22.30
CA ASN A 299 -11.41 -5.79 23.64
C ASN A 299 -11.44 -7.29 23.84
N VAL A 300 -10.40 -7.79 24.47
CA VAL A 300 -10.28 -9.18 24.92
C VAL A 300 -10.02 -9.17 26.41
N LYS A 301 -10.93 -9.78 27.18
CA LYS A 301 -10.76 -9.98 28.63
C LYS A 301 -10.53 -11.44 28.91
N GLU A 302 -9.41 -11.77 29.49
CA GLU A 302 -9.08 -13.09 29.98
C GLU A 302 -9.14 -13.08 31.52
N GLU A 303 -10.24 -13.59 32.08
CA GLU A 303 -10.43 -13.77 33.51
C GLU A 303 -9.93 -15.18 33.93
N ALA A 304 -9.97 -15.49 35.23
CA ALA A 304 -9.55 -16.80 35.71
C ALA A 304 -10.31 -17.96 35.04
N GLU A 305 -11.62 -17.88 34.95
CA GLU A 305 -12.47 -18.94 34.39
C GLU A 305 -13.10 -18.60 33.05
N PHE A 306 -13.22 -17.33 32.71
CA PHE A 306 -13.92 -16.86 31.50
C PHE A 306 -13.01 -16.18 30.51
N TYR A 307 -13.42 -16.28 29.27
CA TYR A 307 -12.83 -15.53 28.15
C TYR A 307 -13.92 -14.75 27.45
N THR A 308 -13.71 -13.46 27.27
CA THR A 308 -14.70 -12.55 26.69
C THR A 308 -14.05 -11.75 25.57
N THR A 309 -14.72 -11.68 24.43
CA THR A 309 -14.37 -10.80 23.32
C THR A 309 -15.49 -9.82 23.04
N GLU A 310 -15.15 -8.56 22.90
CA GLU A 310 -16.07 -7.47 22.56
C GLU A 310 -15.56 -6.75 21.33
N LEU A 311 -16.40 -6.57 20.32
CA LEU A 311 -16.12 -5.80 19.14
C LEU A 311 -17.19 -4.74 18.96
N ILE A 312 -16.78 -3.49 18.90
CA ILE A 312 -17.64 -2.35 18.59
C ILE A 312 -17.14 -1.76 17.29
N ILE A 313 -18.02 -1.55 16.31
CA ILE A 313 -17.74 -0.83 15.09
C ILE A 313 -18.67 0.38 15.07
N ASP A 314 -18.11 1.58 15.08
CA ASP A 314 -18.87 2.82 15.16
C ASP A 314 -19.45 3.25 13.82
N GLN A 315 -18.93 2.70 12.71
CA GLN A 315 -19.40 2.98 11.36
C GLN A 315 -19.27 1.74 10.49
N LEU A 316 -20.39 1.04 10.27
CA LEU A 316 -20.53 -0.09 9.35
C LEU A 316 -20.44 0.33 7.88
#